data_a379020481a1b2b019a8fa25ce929ca9
#
_entry.id   a379020481a1b2b019a8fa25ce929ca9
#
_cell.length_a   1.000
_cell.length_b   1.000
_cell.length_c   1.000
_cell.angle_alpha   90.00
_cell.angle_beta   90.00
_cell.angle_gamma   90.00
#
_symmetry.space_group_name_H-M   'P 1'
#
loop_
_entity.id
_entity.type
_entity.pdbx_description
1 polymer ?
#
loop_
_entity_poly.entity_id
_entity_poly.type
_entity_poly.pdbx_seq_one_letter_code
_entity_poly.pdbx_strand_id
1 'polypeptide(L)'
;MHNPFETGDFAGALARAGVGMQQTQAGLVPIVIEQSNRGERSFDIFSRLLRERIVFVTGGVEDGMASLITAQLLFLESENPKKDIFMYINSPGGVVTAGMAIHDTMQYIRPRVGTVCIGQAASMGSFLLASGEPGMRVALTNARIMIHQPSGGAQGMASDIEIQAREILRIRHSLNQLYAKYTGQPLEEIEKAMDRDKFMSSDEAKAFGLIDEVFDKRPQPTDEAAAGA
;
A
#
# COMPACT_ATOMS: atom_id res chain seq x y z
N MET A 1 -15.50 -41.96 -10.97
CA MET A 1 -15.95 -40.70 -10.38
C MET A 1 -14.87 -39.68 -10.65
N HIS A 2 -15.15 -38.74 -11.54
CA HIS A 2 -14.18 -37.70 -11.93
C HIS A 2 -14.13 -36.64 -10.83
N ASN A 3 -12.94 -36.32 -10.34
CA ASN A 3 -12.76 -35.32 -9.30
C ASN A 3 -12.88 -33.91 -9.93
N PRO A 4 -13.88 -33.10 -9.59
CA PRO A 4 -14.09 -31.79 -10.22
C PRO A 4 -13.06 -30.72 -9.78
N PHE A 5 -12.05 -31.06 -8.99
CA PHE A 5 -11.03 -30.17 -8.46
C PHE A 5 -9.63 -30.36 -9.07
N GLU A 6 -9.48 -31.11 -10.16
CA GLU A 6 -8.21 -31.18 -10.88
C GLU A 6 -8.00 -29.89 -11.68
N THR A 7 -7.14 -29.03 -11.15
CA THR A 7 -6.83 -27.67 -11.64
C THR A 7 -6.06 -27.61 -12.97
N GLY A 8 -5.68 -28.76 -13.53
CA GLY A 8 -4.86 -28.85 -14.76
C GLY A 8 -5.54 -28.33 -16.04
N ASP A 9 -6.85 -28.46 -16.16
CA ASP A 9 -7.58 -28.13 -17.39
C ASP A 9 -7.98 -26.66 -17.49
N PHE A 10 -8.12 -25.97 -16.36
CA PHE A 10 -8.45 -24.56 -16.34
C PHE A 10 -7.28 -23.67 -16.79
N ALA A 11 -6.05 -23.99 -16.36
CA ALA A 11 -4.83 -23.30 -16.81
C ALA A 11 -4.60 -23.49 -18.32
N GLY A 12 -4.87 -24.67 -18.86
CA GLY A 12 -4.80 -24.96 -20.28
C GLY A 12 -5.87 -24.24 -21.12
N ALA A 13 -7.05 -24.02 -20.57
CA ALA A 13 -8.12 -23.27 -21.21
C ALA A 13 -7.80 -21.77 -21.29
N LEU A 14 -7.21 -21.18 -20.24
CA LEU A 14 -6.78 -19.78 -20.21
C LEU A 14 -5.60 -19.53 -21.16
N ALA A 15 -4.66 -20.45 -21.28
CA ALA A 15 -3.55 -20.35 -22.24
C ALA A 15 -4.03 -20.38 -23.69
N ARG A 16 -5.06 -21.17 -24.00
CA ARG A 16 -5.67 -21.23 -25.35
C ARG A 16 -6.47 -19.96 -25.69
N ALA A 17 -6.95 -19.24 -24.68
CA ALA A 17 -7.68 -17.98 -24.86
C ALA A 17 -6.76 -16.77 -25.09
N GLY A 18 -5.43 -16.95 -25.13
CA GLY A 18 -4.47 -15.85 -25.35
C GLY A 18 -4.38 -14.88 -24.17
N VAL A 19 -4.94 -15.24 -23.02
CA VAL A 19 -4.78 -14.50 -21.77
C VAL A 19 -3.42 -14.89 -21.24
N GLY A 20 -2.42 -14.01 -21.40
CA GLY A 20 -1.11 -14.18 -20.81
C GLY A 20 -1.28 -14.43 -19.32
N MET A 21 -0.73 -15.55 -18.83
CA MET A 21 -0.67 -15.84 -17.40
C MET A 21 0.28 -14.84 -16.73
N GLN A 22 -0.18 -13.61 -16.51
CA GLN A 22 0.18 -12.96 -15.29
C GLN A 22 -0.45 -13.82 -14.19
N GLN A 23 0.36 -14.32 -13.28
CA GLN A 23 -0.12 -15.01 -12.08
C GLN A 23 -1.02 -14.06 -11.29
N THR A 24 -2.26 -13.97 -11.70
CA THR A 24 -3.31 -13.59 -10.79
C THR A 24 -3.38 -14.74 -9.81
N GLN A 25 -2.91 -14.56 -8.60
CA GLN A 25 -3.46 -15.24 -7.43
C GLN A 25 -4.91 -14.75 -7.29
N ALA A 26 -5.71 -14.99 -8.32
CA ALA A 26 -7.13 -14.77 -8.28
C ALA A 26 -7.74 -15.96 -7.54
N GLY A 27 -7.60 -15.95 -6.23
CA GLY A 27 -8.61 -16.57 -5.40
C GLY A 27 -9.96 -15.99 -5.87
N LEU A 28 -11.01 -16.78 -5.85
CA LEU A 28 -12.37 -16.35 -6.18
C LEU A 28 -12.68 -15.07 -5.39
N VAL A 29 -12.74 -13.93 -6.08
CA VAL A 29 -13.10 -12.65 -5.46
C VAL A 29 -14.60 -12.74 -5.15
N PRO A 30 -15.03 -12.68 -3.88
CA PRO A 30 -16.44 -12.80 -3.53
C PRO A 30 -17.26 -11.67 -4.14
N ILE A 31 -18.46 -12.01 -4.61
CA ILE A 31 -19.44 -11.04 -5.10
C ILE A 31 -20.43 -10.76 -3.98
N VAL A 32 -20.69 -9.48 -3.71
CA VAL A 32 -21.74 -9.00 -2.80
C VAL A 32 -22.88 -8.40 -3.61
N ILE A 33 -24.11 -8.73 -3.22
CA ILE A 33 -25.32 -8.22 -3.84
C ILE A 33 -25.94 -7.18 -2.90
N GLU A 34 -26.08 -5.95 -3.37
CA GLU A 34 -26.82 -4.90 -2.68
C GLU A 34 -28.25 -4.80 -3.26
N GLN A 35 -29.22 -4.85 -2.38
CA GLN A 35 -30.61 -4.56 -2.75
C GLN A 35 -30.90 -3.07 -2.50
N SER A 36 -31.44 -2.40 -3.48
CA SER A 36 -31.88 -1.00 -3.38
C SER A 36 -33.29 -0.85 -3.96
N ASN A 37 -33.93 0.27 -3.69
CA ASN A 37 -35.23 0.61 -4.29
C ASN A 37 -35.21 0.68 -5.84
N ARG A 38 -34.02 0.65 -6.45
CA ARG A 38 -33.80 0.66 -7.91
C ARG A 38 -33.38 -0.70 -8.47
N GLY A 39 -33.48 -1.77 -7.66
CA GLY A 39 -33.09 -3.14 -8.04
C GLY A 39 -31.82 -3.63 -7.36
N GLU A 40 -31.41 -4.82 -7.74
CA GLU A 40 -30.19 -5.48 -7.24
C GLU A 40 -28.98 -5.03 -8.05
N ARG A 41 -27.86 -4.80 -7.35
CA ARG A 41 -26.55 -4.54 -7.95
C ARG A 41 -25.53 -5.49 -7.35
N SER A 42 -24.76 -6.14 -8.20
CA SER A 42 -23.63 -6.99 -7.79
C SER A 42 -22.31 -6.23 -7.90
N PHE A 43 -21.45 -6.40 -6.90
CA PHE A 43 -20.10 -5.85 -6.87
C PHE A 43 -19.15 -6.95 -6.43
N ASP A 44 -17.93 -6.98 -6.94
CA ASP A 44 -16.88 -7.70 -6.22
C ASP A 44 -16.56 -6.97 -4.90
N ILE A 45 -15.99 -7.71 -3.94
CA ILE A 45 -15.77 -7.17 -2.59
C ILE A 45 -14.86 -5.94 -2.58
N PHE A 46 -13.83 -5.90 -3.45
CA PHE A 46 -12.92 -4.75 -3.51
C PHE A 46 -13.59 -3.53 -4.10
N SER A 47 -14.37 -3.69 -5.18
CA SER A 47 -15.19 -2.61 -5.75
C SER A 47 -16.22 -2.09 -4.74
N ARG A 48 -16.79 -2.97 -3.92
CA ARG A 48 -17.71 -2.56 -2.86
C ARG A 48 -17.00 -1.75 -1.78
N LEU A 49 -15.81 -2.17 -1.35
CA LEU A 49 -15.01 -1.45 -0.35
C LEU A 49 -14.45 -0.13 -0.89
N LEU A 50 -14.14 -0.06 -2.19
CA LEU A 50 -13.73 1.19 -2.84
C LEU A 50 -14.82 2.28 -2.72
N ARG A 51 -16.10 1.92 -2.78
CA ARG A 51 -17.21 2.88 -2.52
C ARG A 51 -17.21 3.43 -1.10
N GLU A 52 -16.67 2.66 -0.14
CA GLU A 52 -16.43 3.14 1.23
C GLU A 52 -15.08 3.87 1.36
N ARG A 53 -14.46 4.20 0.21
CA ARG A 53 -13.18 4.90 0.11
C ARG A 53 -12.01 4.13 0.73
N ILE A 54 -12.07 2.81 0.64
CA ILE A 54 -11.03 1.88 1.12
C ILE A 54 -10.26 1.35 -0.09
N VAL A 55 -8.94 1.54 -0.06
CA VAL A 55 -7.98 1.08 -1.08
C VAL A 55 -7.05 0.05 -0.44
N PHE A 56 -6.70 -1.02 -1.17
CA PHE A 56 -5.81 -2.05 -0.68
C PHE A 56 -4.46 -2.03 -1.39
N VAL A 57 -3.37 -2.02 -0.60
CA VAL A 57 -1.99 -2.24 -1.04
C VAL A 57 -1.58 -3.61 -0.52
N THR A 58 -1.82 -4.66 -1.31
CA THR A 58 -1.58 -6.05 -0.90
C THR A 58 -0.60 -6.74 -1.84
N GLY A 59 0.44 -7.35 -1.28
CA GLY A 59 1.51 -7.99 -2.07
C GLY A 59 2.62 -7.04 -2.49
N GLY A 60 3.41 -7.41 -3.51
CA GLY A 60 4.56 -6.62 -3.97
C GLY A 60 4.15 -5.30 -4.61
N VAL A 61 4.85 -4.22 -4.27
CA VAL A 61 4.67 -2.91 -4.91
C VAL A 61 5.36 -2.95 -6.26
N GLU A 62 4.57 -2.91 -7.33
CA GLU A 62 5.02 -2.98 -8.73
C GLU A 62 4.20 -2.03 -9.60
N ASP A 63 4.62 -1.80 -10.85
CA ASP A 63 4.03 -0.80 -11.74
C ASP A 63 2.53 -1.03 -12.00
N GLY A 64 2.11 -2.32 -12.15
CA GLY A 64 0.71 -2.67 -12.35
C GLY A 64 -0.15 -2.30 -11.14
N MET A 65 0.31 -2.64 -9.93
CA MET A 65 -0.35 -2.25 -8.68
C MET A 65 -0.38 -0.72 -8.53
N ALA A 66 0.75 -0.05 -8.75
CA ALA A 66 0.84 1.40 -8.62
C ALA A 66 -0.13 2.12 -9.54
N SER A 67 -0.26 1.68 -10.79
CA SER A 67 -1.21 2.23 -11.76
C SER A 67 -2.66 2.08 -11.28
N LEU A 68 -3.03 0.92 -10.75
CA LEU A 68 -4.38 0.67 -10.24
C LEU A 68 -4.70 1.53 -9.01
N ILE A 69 -3.76 1.63 -8.05
CA ILE A 69 -3.94 2.44 -6.84
C ILE A 69 -4.03 3.92 -7.20
N THR A 70 -3.14 4.43 -8.06
CA THR A 70 -3.20 5.80 -8.56
C THR A 70 -4.55 6.11 -9.20
N ALA A 71 -5.05 5.23 -10.07
CA ALA A 71 -6.36 5.40 -10.69
C ALA A 71 -7.50 5.41 -9.66
N GLN A 72 -7.45 4.54 -8.65
CA GLN A 72 -8.44 4.52 -7.56
C GLN A 72 -8.42 5.81 -6.74
N LEU A 73 -7.25 6.32 -6.39
CA LEU A 73 -7.08 7.57 -5.64
C LEU A 73 -7.66 8.77 -6.40
N LEU A 74 -7.33 8.90 -7.70
CA LEU A 74 -7.86 9.96 -8.57
C LEU A 74 -9.38 9.82 -8.76
N PHE A 75 -9.89 8.61 -8.91
CA PHE A 75 -11.33 8.35 -8.98
C PHE A 75 -12.04 8.79 -7.71
N LEU A 76 -11.53 8.41 -6.54
CA LEU A 76 -12.11 8.78 -5.25
C LEU A 76 -12.06 10.31 -5.01
N GLU A 77 -11.01 10.99 -5.47
CA GLU A 77 -10.97 12.45 -5.44
C GLU A 77 -12.08 13.05 -6.31
N SER A 78 -12.27 12.54 -7.53
CA SER A 78 -13.31 13.03 -8.44
C SER A 78 -14.74 12.85 -7.88
N GLU A 79 -14.99 11.77 -7.15
CA GLU A 79 -16.26 11.48 -6.50
C GLU A 79 -16.54 12.44 -5.32
N ASN A 80 -15.55 12.65 -4.46
CA ASN A 80 -15.68 13.59 -3.35
C ASN A 80 -14.30 14.03 -2.84
N PRO A 81 -13.86 15.26 -3.14
CA PRO A 81 -12.54 15.75 -2.75
C PRO A 81 -12.42 16.11 -1.25
N LYS A 82 -13.52 16.06 -0.48
CA LYS A 82 -13.54 16.44 0.95
C LYS A 82 -13.57 15.26 1.90
N LYS A 83 -13.87 14.06 1.41
CA LYS A 83 -13.94 12.85 2.24
C LYS A 83 -12.60 12.13 2.24
N ASP A 84 -12.16 11.69 3.42
CA ASP A 84 -10.93 10.94 3.61
C ASP A 84 -10.93 9.61 2.84
N ILE A 85 -9.74 9.14 2.52
CA ILE A 85 -9.48 7.83 1.90
C ILE A 85 -8.67 7.02 2.91
N PHE A 86 -8.93 5.72 3.02
CA PHE A 86 -8.15 4.81 3.86
C PHE A 86 -7.46 3.75 3.03
N MET A 87 -6.14 3.68 3.16
CA MET A 87 -5.30 2.71 2.46
C MET A 87 -4.87 1.61 3.42
N TYR A 88 -5.34 0.39 3.18
CA TYR A 88 -5.00 -0.81 3.96
C TYR A 88 -3.78 -1.49 3.33
N ILE A 89 -2.70 -1.62 4.11
CA ILE A 89 -1.40 -2.06 3.64
C ILE A 89 -1.04 -3.43 4.24
N ASN A 90 -0.81 -4.41 3.37
CA ASN A 90 -0.20 -5.70 3.67
C ASN A 90 0.83 -6.04 2.58
N SER A 91 2.01 -5.45 2.68
CA SER A 91 2.99 -5.48 1.60
C SER A 91 4.42 -5.72 2.10
N PRO A 92 5.18 -6.59 1.42
CA PRO A 92 6.62 -6.73 1.66
C PRO A 92 7.45 -5.58 1.08
N GLY A 93 6.82 -4.61 0.38
CA GLY A 93 7.50 -3.60 -0.40
C GLY A 93 7.68 -3.98 -1.87
N GLY A 94 8.64 -3.38 -2.55
CA GLY A 94 8.89 -3.65 -3.96
C GLY A 94 9.61 -2.50 -4.68
N VAL A 95 9.19 -2.20 -5.89
CA VAL A 95 9.85 -1.24 -6.79
C VAL A 95 9.69 0.19 -6.26
N VAL A 96 10.81 0.89 -6.09
CA VAL A 96 10.83 2.24 -5.52
C VAL A 96 10.02 3.22 -6.36
N THR A 97 10.21 3.22 -7.68
CA THR A 97 9.48 4.14 -8.57
C THR A 97 7.98 3.90 -8.57
N ALA A 98 7.54 2.66 -8.49
CA ALA A 98 6.13 2.30 -8.32
C ALA A 98 5.56 2.81 -6.99
N GLY A 99 6.31 2.64 -5.89
CA GLY A 99 5.91 3.19 -4.60
C GLY A 99 5.89 4.71 -4.58
N MET A 100 6.84 5.38 -5.24
CA MET A 100 6.84 6.84 -5.36
C MET A 100 5.66 7.35 -6.18
N ALA A 101 5.22 6.65 -7.22
CA ALA A 101 4.02 7.03 -7.97
C ALA A 101 2.75 7.03 -7.09
N ILE A 102 2.61 6.01 -6.22
CA ILE A 102 1.51 5.97 -5.25
C ILE A 102 1.65 7.12 -4.24
N HIS A 103 2.84 7.28 -3.66
CA HIS A 103 3.15 8.34 -2.69
C HIS A 103 2.83 9.73 -3.22
N ASP A 104 3.35 10.07 -4.39
CA ASP A 104 3.16 11.39 -4.98
C ASP A 104 1.69 11.65 -5.29
N THR A 105 0.94 10.61 -5.69
CA THR A 105 -0.51 10.70 -5.88
C THR A 105 -1.23 10.96 -4.54
N MET A 106 -0.85 10.24 -3.46
CA MET A 106 -1.40 10.49 -2.12
C MET A 106 -1.20 11.94 -1.67
N GLN A 107 -0.04 12.53 -1.97
CA GLN A 107 0.27 13.92 -1.61
C GLN A 107 -0.37 14.94 -2.56
N TYR A 108 -0.65 14.56 -3.80
CA TYR A 108 -1.18 15.45 -4.83
C TYR A 108 -2.70 15.67 -4.73
N ILE A 109 -3.45 14.64 -4.36
CA ILE A 109 -4.91 14.70 -4.27
C ILE A 109 -5.37 15.51 -3.05
N ARG A 110 -6.58 16.06 -3.11
CA ARG A 110 -7.17 16.87 -2.02
C ARG A 110 -7.65 16.08 -0.81
N PRO A 111 -8.24 14.88 -0.97
CA PRO A 111 -8.61 14.05 0.16
C PRO A 111 -7.39 13.70 1.01
N ARG A 112 -7.56 13.70 2.33
CA ARG A 112 -6.55 13.13 3.23
C ARG A 112 -6.51 11.63 3.06
N VAL A 113 -5.31 11.04 3.06
CA VAL A 113 -5.12 9.60 2.93
C VAL A 113 -4.61 9.04 4.25
N GLY A 114 -5.48 8.39 5.00
CA GLY A 114 -5.10 7.60 6.17
C GLY A 114 -4.54 6.24 5.75
N THR A 115 -3.62 5.70 6.54
CA THR A 115 -2.96 4.41 6.26
C THR A 115 -3.12 3.45 7.42
N VAL A 116 -3.39 2.19 7.11
CA VAL A 116 -3.63 1.13 8.10
C VAL A 116 -2.78 -0.10 7.77
N CYS A 117 -1.79 -0.41 8.59
CA CYS A 117 -1.02 -1.63 8.44
C CYS A 117 -1.79 -2.84 8.99
N ILE A 118 -2.05 -3.81 8.11
CA ILE A 118 -2.61 -5.13 8.46
C ILE A 118 -1.59 -6.22 8.07
N GLY A 119 -1.18 -7.05 9.02
CA GLY A 119 -0.17 -8.09 8.77
C GLY A 119 1.24 -7.53 8.69
N GLN A 120 1.63 -6.90 7.57
CA GLN A 120 2.96 -6.30 7.45
C GLN A 120 2.99 -5.06 6.55
N ALA A 121 3.91 -4.17 6.86
CA ALA A 121 4.36 -3.10 5.99
C ALA A 121 5.89 -3.04 6.00
N ALA A 122 6.51 -3.55 4.93
CA ALA A 122 7.97 -3.62 4.85
C ALA A 122 8.49 -2.79 3.65
N SER A 123 9.70 -2.21 3.77
CA SER A 123 10.37 -1.48 2.69
C SER A 123 9.43 -0.39 2.10
N MET A 124 9.16 -0.41 0.79
CA MET A 124 8.21 0.53 0.18
C MET A 124 6.81 0.47 0.81
N GLY A 125 6.38 -0.66 1.39
CA GLY A 125 5.14 -0.74 2.16
C GLY A 125 5.17 0.09 3.44
N SER A 126 6.28 0.10 4.17
CA SER A 126 6.46 0.95 5.36
C SER A 126 6.60 2.43 5.00
N PHE A 127 7.16 2.73 3.83
CA PHE A 127 7.23 4.09 3.32
C PHE A 127 5.82 4.65 3.03
N LEU A 128 4.98 3.88 2.33
CA LEU A 128 3.60 4.27 2.09
C LEU A 128 2.80 4.39 3.39
N LEU A 129 3.03 3.51 4.36
CA LEU A 129 2.41 3.60 5.68
C LEU A 129 2.76 4.91 6.39
N ALA A 130 4.05 5.24 6.45
CA ALA A 130 4.55 6.46 7.10
C ALA A 130 4.13 7.75 6.39
N SER A 131 3.85 7.68 5.07
CA SER A 131 3.46 8.83 4.25
C SER A 131 1.99 9.20 4.33
N GLY A 132 1.19 8.47 5.10
CA GLY A 132 -0.20 8.83 5.39
C GLY A 132 -0.35 10.17 6.10
N GLU A 133 -1.58 10.69 6.12
CA GLU A 133 -1.92 11.94 6.82
C GLU A 133 -1.55 11.84 8.31
N PRO A 134 -0.82 12.82 8.88
CA PRO A 134 -0.51 12.86 10.30
C PRO A 134 -1.76 12.71 11.18
N GLY A 135 -1.70 11.83 12.19
CA GLY A 135 -2.84 11.47 13.04
C GLY A 135 -3.74 10.38 12.45
N MET A 136 -3.49 9.92 11.22
CA MET A 136 -4.29 8.90 10.53
C MET A 136 -3.44 7.68 10.10
N ARG A 137 -2.23 7.53 10.62
CA ARG A 137 -1.33 6.40 10.34
C ARG A 137 -1.46 5.38 11.46
N VAL A 138 -1.96 4.20 11.13
CA VAL A 138 -2.36 3.19 12.11
C VAL A 138 -1.72 1.84 11.79
N ALA A 139 -1.40 1.06 12.82
CA ALA A 139 -1.14 -0.37 12.67
C ALA A 139 -2.05 -1.19 13.60
N LEU A 140 -2.43 -2.38 13.18
CA LEU A 140 -3.08 -3.34 14.07
C LEU A 140 -2.04 -3.97 15.00
N THR A 141 -2.47 -4.41 16.18
CA THR A 141 -1.61 -4.85 17.29
C THR A 141 -0.52 -5.84 16.89
N ASN A 142 -0.83 -6.79 16.01
CA ASN A 142 0.11 -7.84 15.59
C ASN A 142 0.77 -7.58 14.23
N ALA A 143 0.68 -6.35 13.73
CA ALA A 143 1.34 -6.01 12.48
C ALA A 143 2.86 -5.90 12.68
N ARG A 144 3.60 -6.15 11.61
CA ARG A 144 5.07 -6.04 11.55
C ARG A 144 5.47 -4.97 10.56
N ILE A 145 6.28 -4.04 11.00
CA ILE A 145 6.82 -2.96 10.17
C ILE A 145 8.32 -3.17 9.96
N MET A 146 8.83 -2.91 8.76
CA MET A 146 10.27 -3.01 8.49
C MET A 146 10.71 -1.87 7.59
N ILE A 147 11.81 -1.23 7.99
CA ILE A 147 12.51 -0.21 7.20
C ILE A 147 13.92 -0.68 6.86
N HIS A 148 14.38 -0.32 5.68
CA HIS A 148 15.76 -0.51 5.22
C HIS A 148 16.08 0.41 4.05
N GLN A 149 17.37 0.53 3.70
CA GLN A 149 17.80 1.27 2.53
C GLN A 149 17.35 0.58 1.22
N PRO A 150 17.17 1.33 0.12
CA PRO A 150 16.85 0.74 -1.16
C PRO A 150 17.99 -0.19 -1.63
N SER A 151 17.62 -1.36 -2.12
CA SER A 151 18.56 -2.26 -2.80
C SER A 151 18.61 -1.94 -4.29
N GLY A 152 19.77 -2.06 -4.87
CA GLY A 152 19.97 -1.88 -6.31
C GLY A 152 21.25 -2.53 -6.77
N GLY A 153 21.39 -2.70 -8.06
CA GLY A 153 22.57 -3.23 -8.71
C GLY A 153 22.76 -2.61 -10.09
N ALA A 154 23.98 -2.66 -10.62
CA ALA A 154 24.31 -2.18 -11.94
C ALA A 154 25.22 -3.16 -12.66
N GLN A 155 25.03 -3.28 -13.96
CA GLN A 155 25.85 -4.10 -14.86
C GLN A 155 26.10 -3.30 -16.14
N GLY A 156 27.28 -3.42 -16.73
CA GLY A 156 27.63 -2.74 -17.95
C GLY A 156 29.05 -2.17 -17.95
N MET A 157 29.30 -1.14 -18.75
CA MET A 157 30.57 -0.44 -18.76
C MET A 157 30.78 0.37 -17.47
N ALA A 158 32.02 0.64 -17.12
CA ALA A 158 32.37 1.35 -15.89
C ALA A 158 31.61 2.68 -15.72
N SER A 159 31.46 3.45 -16.79
CA SER A 159 30.69 4.70 -16.81
C SER A 159 29.20 4.48 -16.48
N ASP A 160 28.60 3.42 -17.01
CA ASP A 160 27.19 3.10 -16.77
C ASP A 160 26.98 2.68 -15.31
N ILE A 161 27.90 1.88 -14.77
CA ILE A 161 27.90 1.46 -13.36
C ILE A 161 27.99 2.69 -12.44
N GLU A 162 28.86 3.66 -12.77
CA GLU A 162 29.01 4.89 -11.99
C GLU A 162 27.74 5.74 -12.02
N ILE A 163 27.08 5.89 -13.17
CA ILE A 163 25.81 6.61 -13.30
C ILE A 163 24.74 5.96 -12.45
N GLN A 164 24.58 4.63 -12.53
CA GLN A 164 23.59 3.89 -11.76
C GLN A 164 23.88 3.96 -10.25
N ALA A 165 25.15 3.87 -9.84
CA ALA A 165 25.51 4.00 -8.43
C ALA A 165 25.16 5.38 -7.87
N ARG A 166 25.43 6.46 -8.60
CA ARG A 166 25.01 7.83 -8.19
C ARG A 166 23.50 7.95 -8.06
N GLU A 167 22.75 7.37 -8.99
CA GLU A 167 21.28 7.42 -8.93
C GLU A 167 20.73 6.64 -7.73
N ILE A 168 21.27 5.46 -7.42
CA ILE A 168 20.89 4.69 -6.23
C ILE A 168 21.17 5.50 -4.95
N LEU A 169 22.31 6.17 -4.86
CA LEU A 169 22.66 7.02 -3.71
C LEU A 169 21.72 8.22 -3.60
N ARG A 170 21.33 8.84 -4.73
CA ARG A 170 20.36 9.93 -4.77
C ARG A 170 18.99 9.48 -4.26
N ILE A 171 18.50 8.32 -4.72
CA ILE A 171 17.22 7.73 -4.29
C ILE A 171 17.26 7.43 -2.78
N ARG A 172 18.35 6.81 -2.30
CA ARG A 172 18.54 6.52 -0.87
C ARG A 172 18.43 7.81 -0.04
N HIS A 173 19.15 8.86 -0.43
CA HIS A 173 19.12 10.14 0.29
C HIS A 173 17.71 10.75 0.29
N SER A 174 17.02 10.75 -0.84
CA SER A 174 15.66 11.28 -0.94
C SER A 174 14.68 10.51 -0.05
N LEU A 175 14.75 9.16 -0.03
CA LEU A 175 13.92 8.35 0.85
C LEU A 175 14.22 8.61 2.33
N ASN A 176 15.50 8.73 2.71
CA ASN A 176 15.87 9.05 4.08
C ASN A 176 15.30 10.42 4.53
N GLN A 177 15.36 11.43 3.66
CA GLN A 177 14.75 12.73 3.94
C GLN A 177 13.23 12.65 4.12
N LEU A 178 12.54 11.86 3.29
CA LEU A 178 11.12 11.66 3.41
C LEU A 178 10.74 10.90 4.69
N TYR A 179 11.48 9.85 5.05
CA TYR A 179 11.28 9.18 6.34
C TYR A 179 11.53 10.12 7.52
N ALA A 180 12.60 10.93 7.49
CA ALA A 180 12.86 11.94 8.52
C ALA A 180 11.69 12.93 8.64
N LYS A 181 11.16 13.40 7.52
CA LYS A 181 9.98 14.29 7.48
C LYS A 181 8.76 13.64 8.13
N TYR A 182 8.46 12.37 7.81
CA TYR A 182 7.25 11.70 8.27
C TYR A 182 7.35 11.20 9.72
N THR A 183 8.53 10.79 10.14
CA THR A 183 8.74 10.26 11.51
C THR A 183 9.08 11.33 12.53
N GLY A 184 9.57 12.48 12.08
CA GLY A 184 10.13 13.51 12.96
C GLY A 184 11.51 13.17 13.53
N GLN A 185 12.11 12.04 13.12
CA GLN A 185 13.45 11.63 13.53
C GLN A 185 14.53 12.46 12.82
N PRO A 186 15.68 12.71 13.46
CA PRO A 186 16.84 13.29 12.79
C PRO A 186 17.28 12.44 11.59
N LEU A 187 17.76 13.07 10.52
CA LEU A 187 18.21 12.37 9.30
C LEU A 187 19.27 11.32 9.61
N GLU A 188 20.23 11.61 10.48
CA GLU A 188 21.28 10.69 10.90
C GLU A 188 20.73 9.42 11.57
N GLU A 189 19.66 9.55 12.38
CA GLU A 189 19.02 8.39 12.99
C GLU A 189 18.26 7.55 11.96
N ILE A 190 17.64 8.17 10.95
CA ILE A 190 17.04 7.46 9.83
C ILE A 190 18.09 6.73 9.02
N GLU A 191 19.21 7.38 8.67
CA GLU A 191 20.30 6.77 7.90
C GLU A 191 20.88 5.55 8.62
N LYS A 192 21.07 5.65 9.92
CA LYS A 192 21.52 4.54 10.76
C LYS A 192 20.48 3.42 10.88
N ALA A 193 19.21 3.78 11.07
CA ALA A 193 18.13 2.82 11.23
C ALA A 193 17.84 2.03 9.94
N MET A 194 18.04 2.67 8.78
CA MET A 194 17.79 2.08 7.46
C MET A 194 19.03 1.42 6.83
N ASP A 195 20.19 1.42 7.51
CA ASP A 195 21.39 0.78 6.94
C ASP A 195 21.20 -0.72 6.72
N ARG A 196 20.45 -1.38 7.59
CA ARG A 196 20.06 -2.80 7.51
C ARG A 196 18.60 -2.95 7.85
N ASP A 197 18.05 -4.15 7.64
CA ASP A 197 16.68 -4.48 7.99
C ASP A 197 16.41 -4.18 9.47
N LYS A 198 15.53 -3.21 9.73
CA LYS A 198 15.05 -2.88 11.06
C LYS A 198 13.58 -3.26 11.15
N PHE A 199 13.33 -4.40 11.79
CA PHE A 199 11.97 -4.87 12.10
C PHE A 199 11.47 -4.20 13.38
N MET A 200 10.19 -3.86 13.39
CA MET A 200 9.51 -3.22 14.51
C MET A 200 8.11 -3.84 14.68
N SER A 201 7.72 -4.05 15.92
CA SER A 201 6.32 -4.22 16.32
C SER A 201 5.53 -2.93 16.08
N SER A 202 4.21 -3.00 16.19
CA SER A 202 3.36 -1.81 16.06
C SER A 202 3.70 -0.74 17.10
N ASP A 203 3.97 -1.12 18.36
CA ASP A 203 4.32 -0.19 19.42
C ASP A 203 5.71 0.45 19.19
N GLU A 204 6.69 -0.32 18.74
CA GLU A 204 8.01 0.21 18.38
C GLU A 204 7.92 1.17 17.19
N ALA A 205 7.08 0.86 16.18
CA ALA A 205 6.86 1.71 15.03
C ALA A 205 6.17 3.03 15.41
N LYS A 206 5.24 3.00 16.38
CA LYS A 206 4.64 4.20 16.99
C LYS A 206 5.69 5.03 17.73
N ALA A 207 6.48 4.40 18.57
CA ALA A 207 7.55 5.09 19.30
C ALA A 207 8.61 5.69 18.36
N PHE A 208 8.86 5.06 17.22
CA PHE A 208 9.78 5.56 16.18
C PHE A 208 9.17 6.69 15.33
N GLY A 209 7.84 6.85 15.34
CA GLY A 209 7.12 7.88 14.59
C GLY A 209 6.65 7.47 13.19
N LEU A 210 6.75 6.19 12.84
CA LEU A 210 6.25 5.67 11.56
C LEU A 210 4.73 5.65 11.48
N ILE A 211 4.07 5.51 12.63
CA ILE A 211 2.62 5.54 12.78
C ILE A 211 2.21 6.39 13.98
N ASP A 212 0.95 6.76 14.02
CA ASP A 212 0.39 7.59 15.08
C ASP A 212 -0.29 6.77 16.17
N GLU A 213 -1.00 5.67 15.78
CA GLU A 213 -1.79 4.85 16.70
C GLU A 213 -1.67 3.34 16.42
N VAL A 214 -1.88 2.56 17.49
CA VAL A 214 -2.02 1.10 17.43
C VAL A 214 -3.44 0.73 17.83
N PHE A 215 -4.16 0.00 16.98
CA PHE A 215 -5.53 -0.40 17.25
C PHE A 215 -5.66 -1.91 17.47
N ASP A 216 -6.19 -2.30 18.62
CA ASP A 216 -6.69 -3.65 18.88
C ASP A 216 -8.11 -3.82 18.32
N LYS A 217 -8.94 -2.78 18.47
CA LYS A 217 -10.32 -2.74 17.98
C LYS A 217 -10.56 -1.43 17.24
N ARG A 218 -11.43 -1.50 16.24
CA ARG A 218 -11.85 -0.29 15.53
C ARG A 218 -12.50 0.67 16.52
N PRO A 219 -12.07 1.94 16.58
CA PRO A 219 -12.71 2.95 17.43
C PRO A 219 -14.20 3.06 17.08
N GLN A 220 -15.03 3.17 18.10
CA GLN A 220 -16.45 3.47 17.89
C GLN A 220 -16.60 4.93 17.43
N PRO A 221 -17.53 5.23 16.50
CA PRO A 221 -17.84 6.60 16.16
C PRO A 221 -18.20 7.37 17.45
N THR A 222 -17.59 8.53 17.65
CA THR A 222 -18.03 9.45 18.70
C THR A 222 -19.37 10.04 18.31
N ASP A 223 -20.24 10.34 19.28
CA ASP A 223 -21.61 10.84 19.05
C ASP A 223 -21.66 12.09 18.14
N GLU A 224 -20.59 12.87 18.05
CA GLU A 224 -20.47 14.00 17.13
C GLU A 224 -20.35 13.59 15.64
N ALA A 225 -19.77 12.42 15.35
CA ALA A 225 -19.66 11.90 13.97
C ALA A 225 -20.98 11.26 13.49
N ALA A 226 -21.81 10.79 14.42
CA ALA A 226 -23.13 10.20 14.11
C ALA A 226 -24.20 11.25 13.76
N ALA A 227 -24.01 12.52 14.15
CA ALA A 227 -24.95 13.61 13.89
C ALA A 227 -24.75 14.31 12.54
N GLY A 228 -23.72 13.95 11.76
CA GLY A 228 -23.37 14.57 10.48
C GLY A 228 -23.44 13.64 9.25
N ALA A 229 -23.99 12.42 9.38
CA ALA A 229 -24.08 11.44 8.31
C ALA A 229 -25.46 11.38 7.65
#